data_69eb1b3bb19be75fbb4634bcf43437a5
#
_entry.id   69eb1b3bb19be75fbb4634bcf43437a5
#
_cell.length_a   1.000
_cell.length_b   1.000
_cell.length_c   1.000
_cell.angle_alpha   90.00
_cell.angle_beta   90.00
_cell.angle_gamma   90.00
#
_symmetry.space_group_name_H-M   'P 1'
#
loop_
_entity.id
_entity.type
_entity.pdbx_description
1 polymer ?
#
loop_
_entity_poly.entity_id
_entity_poly.type
_entity_poly.pdbx_seq_one_letter_code
_entity_poly.pdbx_strand_id
1 'polypeptide(L)'
;MTKFDNVMHNSAAHRIIFNVPNKSSNRDGTPKVKAHFVYDLETRGLNATDPIFGACIKMETNEEWVFSCMKSMRKHFEAHTPCVAWAHNGSKFDIFGILNKEECYESKKILGGTVIYELELNGVLYRDSKHLLNLPLSKLAKSVGMEKGITPKGF
;
A
#
# COMPACT_ATOMS: atom_id res chain seq x y z
N MET A 1 -23.99 -1.81 11.04
CA MET A 1 -23.06 -2.95 10.83
C MET A 1 -23.33 -3.51 9.46
N THR A 2 -22.64 -3.01 8.42
CA THR A 2 -22.86 -3.38 7.02
C THR A 2 -22.00 -4.61 6.70
N LYS A 3 -22.65 -5.67 6.22
CA LYS A 3 -22.10 -6.99 5.88
C LYS A 3 -21.26 -6.99 4.58
N PHE A 4 -20.16 -6.25 4.52
CA PHE A 4 -19.28 -6.25 3.33
C PHE A 4 -17.80 -6.46 3.66
N ASP A 5 -17.49 -7.03 4.82
CA ASP A 5 -16.13 -7.52 5.10
C ASP A 5 -16.03 -8.98 4.60
N ASN A 6 -16.28 -9.20 3.31
CA ASN A 6 -16.05 -10.49 2.68
C ASN A 6 -14.57 -10.59 2.28
N VAL A 7 -13.83 -11.36 3.05
CA VAL A 7 -12.52 -11.87 2.66
C VAL A 7 -12.72 -12.78 1.43
N MET A 8 -12.38 -12.30 0.24
CA MET A 8 -12.32 -13.14 -0.95
C MET A 8 -10.96 -13.84 -0.98
N HIS A 9 -10.94 -15.10 -0.58
CA HIS A 9 -9.80 -15.98 -0.81
C HIS A 9 -9.74 -16.39 -2.30
N ASN A 10 -8.82 -15.82 -3.04
CA ASN A 10 -8.55 -16.23 -4.41
C ASN A 10 -7.27 -17.09 -4.45
N SER A 11 -7.44 -18.40 -4.62
CA SER A 11 -6.40 -19.43 -4.46
C SER A 11 -5.52 -19.70 -5.69
N ALA A 12 -5.42 -18.77 -6.64
CA ALA A 12 -4.70 -18.99 -7.91
C ALA A 12 -3.64 -17.94 -8.27
N ALA A 13 -3.12 -17.18 -7.30
CA ALA A 13 -2.02 -16.26 -7.58
C ALA A 13 -0.67 -16.98 -7.51
N HIS A 14 0.16 -16.81 -8.53
CA HIS A 14 1.55 -17.27 -8.55
C HIS A 14 2.29 -16.72 -7.32
N ARG A 15 2.78 -17.62 -6.47
CA ARG A 15 3.54 -17.27 -5.26
C ARG A 15 4.88 -16.66 -5.64
N ILE A 16 5.02 -15.36 -5.52
CA ILE A 16 6.33 -14.72 -5.46
C ILE A 16 6.77 -14.79 -3.99
N ILE A 17 7.71 -15.68 -3.69
CA ILE A 17 8.26 -15.81 -2.33
C ILE A 17 9.39 -14.79 -2.19
N PHE A 18 9.14 -13.73 -1.43
CA PHE A 18 10.20 -12.82 -1.01
C PHE A 18 10.86 -13.38 0.26
N ASN A 19 12.11 -13.82 0.14
CA ASN A 19 12.91 -14.18 1.32
C ASN A 19 13.32 -12.91 2.08
N VAL A 20 12.54 -12.52 3.09
CA VAL A 20 12.90 -11.43 4.00
C VAL A 20 13.78 -12.00 5.13
N PRO A 21 15.02 -11.50 5.33
CA PRO A 21 15.90 -12.03 6.36
C PRO A 21 15.36 -11.82 7.79
N ASN A 22 15.33 -12.85 8.57
CA ASN A 22 14.65 -12.93 9.88
C ASN A 22 15.54 -12.48 11.05
N LYS A 23 15.84 -11.18 11.20
CA LYS A 23 16.50 -10.61 12.40
C LYS A 23 15.55 -9.64 13.09
N SER A 24 15.40 -9.68 14.41
CA SER A 24 14.39 -8.94 15.18
C SER A 24 14.63 -7.43 15.35
N SER A 25 15.82 -6.94 15.05
CA SER A 25 16.16 -5.50 15.06
C SER A 25 17.27 -5.19 14.06
N ASN A 26 17.34 -3.95 13.62
CA ASN A 26 18.43 -3.42 12.82
C ASN A 26 19.67 -3.19 13.71
N ARG A 27 20.86 -2.95 13.10
CA ARG A 27 22.12 -2.68 13.83
C ARG A 27 22.06 -1.43 14.73
N ASP A 28 21.19 -0.47 14.40
CA ASP A 28 20.95 0.77 15.13
C ASP A 28 19.91 0.65 16.25
N GLY A 29 19.39 -0.57 16.51
CA GLY A 29 18.40 -0.84 17.55
C GLY A 29 16.96 -0.50 17.13
N THR A 30 16.71 -0.02 15.91
CA THR A 30 15.35 0.24 15.44
C THR A 30 14.58 -1.06 15.26
N PRO A 31 13.23 -1.08 15.57
CA PRO A 31 12.41 -2.25 15.36
C PRO A 31 12.43 -2.68 13.90
N LYS A 32 12.59 -3.97 13.69
CA LYS A 32 12.55 -4.49 12.34
C LYS A 32 11.13 -4.49 11.82
N VAL A 33 10.97 -4.08 10.57
CA VAL A 33 9.72 -4.20 9.84
C VAL A 33 9.19 -5.64 9.91
N LYS A 34 7.94 -5.81 10.37
CA LYS A 34 7.31 -7.11 10.57
C LYS A 34 6.45 -7.54 9.39
N ALA A 35 5.95 -6.57 8.62
CA ALA A 35 5.07 -6.82 7.49
C ALA A 35 5.31 -5.81 6.37
N HIS A 36 5.17 -6.27 5.13
CA HIS A 36 5.15 -5.44 3.94
C HIS A 36 3.81 -5.62 3.25
N PHE A 37 3.13 -4.52 2.99
CA PHE A 37 1.89 -4.47 2.24
C PHE A 37 2.14 -3.77 0.90
N VAL A 38 1.50 -4.27 -0.15
CA VAL A 38 1.28 -3.53 -1.40
C VAL A 38 -0.18 -3.16 -1.42
N TYR A 39 -0.50 -1.90 -1.70
CA TYR A 39 -1.88 -1.43 -1.74
C TYR A 39 -2.16 -0.55 -2.95
N ASP A 40 -3.41 -0.47 -3.31
CA ASP A 40 -3.95 0.38 -4.38
C ASP A 40 -5.34 0.88 -3.98
N LEU A 41 -5.69 2.10 -4.44
CA LEU A 41 -6.99 2.71 -4.21
C LEU A 41 -7.70 2.93 -5.55
N GLU A 42 -8.98 2.60 -5.58
CA GLU A 42 -9.88 3.00 -6.66
C GLU A 42 -10.67 4.25 -6.24
N THR A 43 -10.68 5.25 -7.11
CA THR A 43 -11.28 6.56 -6.82
C THR A 43 -12.31 6.94 -7.87
N ARG A 44 -13.25 7.83 -7.51
CA ARG A 44 -14.13 8.45 -8.49
C ARG A 44 -13.37 9.47 -9.31
N GLY A 45 -13.17 9.14 -10.58
CA GLY A 45 -12.40 9.98 -11.49
C GLY A 45 -10.93 10.11 -11.06
N LEU A 46 -10.35 11.28 -11.31
CA LEU A 46 -8.94 11.56 -11.01
C LEU A 46 -8.71 12.20 -9.63
N ASN A 47 -9.72 12.19 -8.77
CA ASN A 47 -9.61 12.82 -7.45
C ASN A 47 -9.21 11.80 -6.40
N ALA A 48 -7.96 11.84 -5.94
CA ALA A 48 -7.43 10.95 -4.90
C ALA A 48 -8.12 11.10 -3.53
N THR A 49 -8.89 12.15 -3.32
CA THR A 49 -9.58 12.42 -2.05
C THR A 49 -10.98 11.78 -1.96
N ASP A 50 -11.45 11.13 -3.04
CA ASP A 50 -12.73 10.41 -3.06
C ASP A 50 -12.54 8.92 -3.40
N PRO A 51 -11.88 8.14 -2.52
CA PRO A 51 -11.69 6.71 -2.74
C PRO A 51 -13.02 5.96 -2.59
N ILE A 52 -13.28 5.03 -3.52
CA ILE A 52 -14.45 4.15 -3.52
C ILE A 52 -14.14 2.90 -2.70
N PHE A 53 -12.98 2.31 -2.93
CA PHE A 53 -12.45 1.18 -2.16
C PHE A 53 -10.93 1.14 -2.25
N GLY A 54 -10.32 0.37 -1.36
CA GLY A 54 -8.89 0.06 -1.39
C GLY A 54 -8.67 -1.43 -1.25
N ALA A 55 -7.59 -1.91 -1.81
CA ALA A 55 -7.15 -3.29 -1.65
C ALA A 55 -5.69 -3.33 -1.20
N CYS A 56 -5.33 -4.33 -0.42
CA CYS A 56 -3.92 -4.59 -0.10
C CYS A 56 -3.61 -6.09 -0.05
N ILE A 57 -2.32 -6.39 -0.28
CA ILE A 57 -1.75 -7.73 -0.20
C ILE A 57 -0.59 -7.68 0.77
N LYS A 58 -0.54 -8.61 1.73
CA LYS A 58 0.61 -8.81 2.59
C LYS A 58 1.63 -9.68 1.87
N MET A 59 2.81 -9.14 1.62
CA MET A 59 3.82 -9.78 0.76
C MET A 59 4.35 -11.09 1.32
N GLU A 60 4.42 -11.24 2.65
CA GLU A 60 4.96 -12.42 3.31
C GLU A 60 4.03 -13.63 3.21
N THR A 61 2.71 -13.42 3.13
CA THR A 61 1.69 -14.48 3.19
C THR A 61 0.83 -14.56 1.95
N ASN A 62 0.84 -13.54 1.08
CA ASN A 62 -0.09 -13.33 -0.03
C ASN A 62 -1.57 -13.27 0.42
N GLU A 63 -1.81 -12.91 1.68
CA GLU A 63 -3.16 -12.61 2.14
C GLU A 63 -3.63 -11.29 1.54
N GLU A 64 -4.89 -11.27 1.09
CA GLU A 64 -5.50 -10.14 0.41
C GLU A 64 -6.68 -9.61 1.22
N TRP A 65 -6.82 -8.28 1.26
CA TRP A 65 -7.96 -7.59 1.88
C TRP A 65 -8.50 -6.50 0.97
N VAL A 66 -9.81 -6.33 1.00
CA VAL A 66 -10.53 -5.25 0.32
C VAL A 66 -11.29 -4.43 1.34
N PHE A 67 -11.20 -3.12 1.25
CA PHE A 67 -11.79 -2.17 2.20
C PHE A 67 -12.69 -1.19 1.46
N SER A 68 -13.93 -1.08 1.88
CA SER A 68 -14.85 -0.02 1.46
C SER A 68 -14.65 1.30 2.24
N CYS A 69 -13.79 1.29 3.26
CA CYS A 69 -13.48 2.43 4.11
C CYS A 69 -11.97 2.55 4.31
N MET A 70 -11.40 3.66 3.90
CA MET A 70 -9.95 3.91 4.01
C MET A 70 -9.46 3.97 5.45
N LYS A 71 -10.32 4.42 6.38
CA LYS A 71 -10.01 4.38 7.81
C LYS A 71 -9.81 2.94 8.33
N SER A 72 -10.58 1.98 7.82
CA SER A 72 -10.43 0.56 8.16
C SER A 72 -9.13 -0.02 7.58
N MET A 73 -8.80 0.33 6.33
CA MET A 73 -7.53 -0.05 5.71
C MET A 73 -6.32 0.49 6.49
N ARG A 74 -6.37 1.77 6.87
CA ARG A 74 -5.34 2.37 7.71
C ARG A 74 -5.18 1.64 9.06
N LYS A 75 -6.28 1.38 9.77
CA LYS A 75 -6.26 0.62 11.02
C LYS A 75 -5.68 -0.78 10.84
N HIS A 76 -5.93 -1.40 9.68
CA HIS A 76 -5.34 -2.70 9.35
C HIS A 76 -3.81 -2.60 9.27
N PHE A 77 -3.24 -1.60 8.62
CA PHE A 77 -1.79 -1.38 8.62
C PHE A 77 -1.25 -1.09 10.03
N GLU A 78 -1.92 -0.21 10.78
CA GLU A 78 -1.53 0.15 12.15
C GLU A 78 -1.51 -1.06 13.09
N ALA A 79 -2.39 -2.05 12.89
CA ALA A 79 -2.40 -3.30 13.66
C ALA A 79 -1.19 -4.22 13.37
N HIS A 80 -0.47 -3.98 12.27
CA HIS A 80 0.69 -4.78 11.86
C HIS A 80 2.04 -4.05 12.05
N THR A 81 2.04 -2.95 12.78
CA THR A 81 3.25 -2.15 13.01
C THR A 81 4.35 -2.89 13.78
N PRO A 82 5.62 -2.59 13.50
CA PRO A 82 6.15 -1.75 12.44
C PRO A 82 6.03 -2.40 11.06
N CYS A 83 5.39 -1.72 10.11
CA CYS A 83 5.18 -2.24 8.76
C CYS A 83 5.47 -1.19 7.68
N VAL A 84 5.63 -1.67 6.45
CA VAL A 84 5.76 -0.81 5.26
C VAL A 84 4.56 -1.03 4.35
N ALA A 85 3.93 0.04 3.93
CA ALA A 85 2.85 0.05 2.95
C ALA A 85 3.34 0.69 1.64
N TRP A 86 3.39 -0.09 0.58
CA TRP A 86 3.84 0.30 -0.74
C TRP A 86 2.66 0.56 -1.68
N ALA A 87 2.68 1.71 -2.36
CA ALA A 87 1.80 1.96 -3.51
C ALA A 87 2.63 2.38 -4.73
N HIS A 88 2.11 2.18 -5.93
CA HIS A 88 2.77 2.63 -7.15
C HIS A 88 2.22 4.00 -7.58
N ASN A 89 3.06 5.04 -7.55
CA ASN A 89 2.67 6.44 -7.70
C ASN A 89 1.82 6.97 -6.51
N GLY A 90 1.90 6.29 -5.37
CA GLY A 90 1.09 6.56 -4.19
C GLY A 90 1.36 7.92 -3.56
N SER A 91 2.57 8.46 -3.70
CA SER A 91 2.94 9.81 -3.21
C SER A 91 2.15 10.95 -3.86
N LYS A 92 1.51 10.71 -5.00
CA LYS A 92 0.67 11.67 -5.70
C LYS A 92 -0.82 11.42 -5.55
N PHE A 93 -1.22 10.19 -5.20
CA PHE A 93 -2.61 9.76 -5.21
C PHE A 93 -2.99 9.02 -3.93
N ASP A 94 -2.58 7.79 -3.75
CA ASP A 94 -3.13 6.86 -2.76
C ASP A 94 -2.93 7.31 -1.32
N ILE A 95 -1.80 7.95 -1.01
CA ILE A 95 -1.51 8.43 0.34
C ILE A 95 -2.53 9.46 0.81
N PHE A 96 -3.01 10.31 -0.09
CA PHE A 96 -4.02 11.33 0.23
C PHE A 96 -5.44 10.78 0.35
N GLY A 97 -5.69 9.56 -0.12
CA GLY A 97 -6.91 8.83 0.13
C GLY A 97 -6.95 8.16 1.51
N ILE A 98 -5.77 7.84 2.07
CA ILE A 98 -5.64 7.19 3.39
C ILE A 98 -5.41 8.19 4.51
N LEU A 99 -4.61 9.23 4.29
CA LEU A 99 -4.22 10.25 5.26
C LEU A 99 -4.80 11.60 4.88
N ASN A 100 -5.22 12.37 5.88
CA ASN A 100 -5.63 13.74 5.67
C ASN A 100 -4.40 14.68 5.56
N LYS A 101 -4.62 15.94 5.22
CA LYS A 101 -3.54 16.92 5.04
C LYS A 101 -2.75 17.18 6.32
N GLU A 102 -3.43 17.33 7.43
CA GLU A 102 -2.83 17.60 8.75
C GLU A 102 -1.89 16.46 9.13
N GLU A 103 -2.34 15.21 8.98
CA GLU A 103 -1.54 14.01 9.24
C GLU A 103 -0.32 13.93 8.32
N CYS A 104 -0.47 14.29 7.04
CA CYS A 104 0.68 14.37 6.14
C CYS A 104 1.67 15.47 6.55
N TYR A 105 1.19 16.60 7.12
CA TYR A 105 2.08 17.66 7.60
C TYR A 105 2.82 17.27 8.89
N GLU A 106 2.16 16.63 9.83
CA GLU A 106 2.70 16.24 11.14
C GLU A 106 3.60 15.00 11.07
N SER A 107 3.48 14.18 10.03
CA SER A 107 4.25 12.96 9.86
C SER A 107 5.74 13.23 9.64
N LYS A 108 6.58 12.28 10.06
CA LYS A 108 7.96 12.24 9.62
C LYS A 108 8.01 11.86 8.14
N LYS A 109 8.76 12.61 7.34
CA LYS A 109 8.81 12.40 5.88
C LYS A 109 10.16 12.69 5.28
N ILE A 110 10.47 11.97 4.20
CA ILE A 110 11.59 12.23 3.32
C ILE A 110 11.03 12.81 2.02
N LEU A 111 11.45 14.03 1.70
CA LEU A 111 10.99 14.77 0.52
C LEU A 111 12.12 14.92 -0.49
N GLY A 112 11.77 14.83 -1.78
CA GLY A 112 12.59 15.28 -2.90
C GLY A 112 11.88 16.43 -3.62
N GLY A 113 12.17 17.68 -3.22
CA GLY A 113 11.39 18.83 -3.64
C GLY A 113 9.96 18.75 -3.13
N THR A 114 8.98 18.67 -4.03
CA THR A 114 7.55 18.54 -3.72
C THR A 114 7.06 17.09 -3.64
N VAL A 115 7.95 16.12 -3.81
CA VAL A 115 7.61 14.69 -3.89
C VAL A 115 7.89 14.01 -2.56
N ILE A 116 6.93 13.24 -2.06
CA ILE A 116 7.07 12.41 -0.86
C ILE A 116 7.70 11.08 -1.27
N TYR A 117 8.93 10.80 -0.83
CA TYR A 117 9.55 9.48 -1.01
C TYR A 117 9.13 8.49 0.07
N GLU A 118 8.99 8.98 1.28
CA GLU A 118 8.65 8.19 2.45
C GLU A 118 7.89 9.05 3.45
N LEU A 119 6.88 8.48 4.10
CA LEU A 119 6.13 9.11 5.15
C LEU A 119 5.87 8.10 6.26
N GLU A 120 6.25 8.42 7.50
CA GLU A 120 5.99 7.60 8.68
C GLU A 120 4.90 8.21 9.54
N LEU A 121 3.86 7.43 9.82
CA LEU A 121 2.80 7.78 10.75
C LEU A 121 2.34 6.54 11.52
N ASN A 122 2.26 6.63 12.85
CA ASN A 122 1.81 5.57 13.76
C ASN A 122 2.52 4.21 13.55
N GLY A 123 3.81 4.24 13.19
CA GLY A 123 4.61 3.03 12.94
C GLY A 123 4.39 2.38 11.59
N VAL A 124 3.58 2.97 10.73
CA VAL A 124 3.42 2.60 9.32
C VAL A 124 4.30 3.48 8.46
N LEU A 125 5.15 2.87 7.65
CA LEU A 125 6.01 3.53 6.71
C LEU A 125 5.40 3.45 5.31
N TYR A 126 4.82 4.54 4.84
CA TYR A 126 4.24 4.65 3.49
C TYR A 126 5.34 4.98 2.48
N ARG A 127 5.44 4.20 1.42
CA ARG A 127 6.44 4.34 0.36
C ARG A 127 5.85 4.27 -1.03
N ASP A 128 6.49 4.97 -1.96
CA ASP A 128 6.11 4.97 -3.37
C ASP A 128 7.11 4.17 -4.20
N SER A 129 6.66 3.04 -4.76
CA SER A 129 7.50 2.18 -5.59
C SER A 129 7.88 2.80 -6.94
N LYS A 130 7.17 3.83 -7.42
CA LYS A 130 7.51 4.53 -8.65
C LYS A 130 8.86 5.23 -8.58
N HIS A 131 9.30 5.63 -7.40
CA HIS A 131 10.63 6.22 -7.21
C HIS A 131 11.77 5.21 -7.35
N LEU A 132 11.48 3.93 -7.11
CA LEU A 132 12.43 2.84 -7.33
C LEU A 132 12.37 2.31 -8.77
N LEU A 133 11.16 2.23 -9.32
CA LEU A 133 10.86 1.66 -10.63
C LEU A 133 10.09 2.70 -11.45
N ASN A 134 10.79 3.65 -12.06
CA ASN A 134 10.19 4.79 -12.76
C ASN A 134 9.55 4.40 -14.10
N LEU A 135 8.65 3.44 -14.07
CA LEU A 135 7.86 2.97 -15.21
C LEU A 135 6.37 2.91 -14.81
N PRO A 136 5.46 3.05 -15.78
CA PRO A 136 4.04 2.76 -15.55
C PRO A 136 3.83 1.31 -15.10
N LEU A 137 2.87 1.07 -14.21
CA LEU A 137 2.57 -0.26 -13.66
C LEU A 137 2.29 -1.30 -14.77
N SER A 138 1.63 -0.90 -15.87
CA SER A 138 1.38 -1.76 -17.03
C SER A 138 2.66 -2.22 -17.74
N LYS A 139 3.70 -1.39 -17.76
CA LYS A 139 5.01 -1.77 -18.33
C LYS A 139 5.77 -2.70 -17.38
N LEU A 140 5.69 -2.42 -16.07
CA LEU A 140 6.30 -3.28 -15.05
C LEU A 140 5.65 -4.68 -15.07
N ALA A 141 4.31 -4.76 -15.10
CA ALA A 141 3.59 -6.03 -15.20
C ALA A 141 4.06 -6.85 -16.42
N LYS A 142 4.12 -6.22 -17.61
CA LYS A 142 4.62 -6.89 -18.82
C LYS A 142 6.05 -7.39 -18.70
N SER A 143 6.95 -6.66 -18.03
CA SER A 143 8.35 -7.07 -17.87
C SER A 143 8.51 -8.35 -17.02
N VAL A 144 7.52 -8.69 -16.21
CA VAL A 144 7.48 -9.92 -15.40
C VAL A 144 6.46 -10.94 -15.92
N GLY A 145 5.99 -10.77 -17.16
CA GLY A 145 5.06 -11.71 -17.81
C GLY A 145 3.61 -11.63 -17.28
N MET A 146 3.24 -10.52 -16.63
CA MET A 146 1.89 -10.28 -16.10
C MET A 146 1.14 -9.25 -16.94
N GLU A 147 -0.18 -9.34 -16.94
CA GLU A 147 -1.04 -8.29 -17.47
C GLU A 147 -1.65 -7.48 -16.31
N LYS A 148 -1.80 -6.17 -16.53
CA LYS A 148 -2.54 -5.34 -15.58
C LYS A 148 -4.00 -5.78 -15.57
N GLY A 149 -4.57 -6.00 -14.38
CA GLY A 149 -5.99 -6.29 -14.20
C GLY A 149 -6.88 -5.20 -14.82
N ILE A 150 -8.10 -5.59 -15.14
CA ILE A 150 -9.13 -4.68 -15.68
C ILE A 150 -10.00 -4.25 -14.50
N THR A 151 -10.19 -2.94 -14.34
CA THR A 151 -11.15 -2.41 -13.35
C THR A 151 -12.54 -2.99 -13.63
N PRO A 152 -13.23 -3.57 -12.64
CA PRO A 152 -14.56 -4.11 -12.82
C PRO A 152 -15.52 -3.04 -13.36
N LYS A 153 -16.40 -3.44 -14.30
CA LYS A 153 -17.42 -2.52 -14.82
C LYS A 153 -18.43 -2.19 -13.71
N GLY A 154 -18.68 -0.91 -13.49
CA GLY A 154 -19.65 -0.42 -12.49
C GLY A 154 -19.07 0.38 -11.33
N PHE A 155 -17.76 0.65 -11.38
CA PHE A 155 -17.08 1.57 -10.47
C PHE A 155 -16.71 2.88 -11.17
#